data_5ed29cbbcccfba2a2180c702e3655345
#
_entry.id   5ed29cbbcccfba2a2180c702e3655345
#
_cell.length_a   1.000
_cell.length_b   1.000
_cell.length_c   1.000
_cell.angle_alpha   90.00
_cell.angle_beta   90.00
_cell.angle_gamma   90.00
#
_symmetry.space_group_name_H-M   'P 1'
#
loop_
_entity.id
_entity.type
_entity.pdbx_description
1 polymer ?
#
loop_
_entity_poly.entity_id
_entity_poly.type
_entity_poly.pdbx_seq_one_letter_code
_entity_poly.pdbx_strand_id
1 'polypeptide(L)'
;MRMHREFSDKQFKEIYQYCKKLKIPWFVSCWDIGSQIHMRKFKTKFNKIASPMLIHTKLLETVAEEGKYTFISTGMSTMNDISKAVKIFRKYKCPFELMHCNSAYPMPIEEANLKLIVTLRKKFKCNVGYSGHEPGASNVTIPAVMLGATSIERHVTLNRTYYGHDQAASLEPLGLMRMVRDVRMIEKILGDGKKRIYRSEITHMKKLRQKLA
;
A
#
# COMPACT_ATOMS: atom_id res chain seq x y z
N MET A 1 -18.20 10.08 20.97
CA MET A 1 -18.37 9.26 19.74
C MET A 1 -17.14 8.43 19.29
N ARG A 2 -15.91 8.69 19.77
CA ARG A 2 -14.69 7.88 19.47
C ARG A 2 -14.60 6.56 20.22
N MET A 3 -15.02 6.50 21.47
CA MET A 3 -14.85 5.33 22.37
C MET A 3 -15.47 4.01 21.89
N HIS A 4 -16.48 4.04 21.01
CA HIS A 4 -17.10 2.82 20.49
C HIS A 4 -16.44 2.23 19.23
N ARG A 5 -15.33 2.83 18.74
CA ARG A 5 -14.61 2.39 17.53
C ARG A 5 -13.21 1.83 17.83
N GLU A 6 -12.80 1.84 19.08
CA GLU A 6 -11.49 1.34 19.49
C GLU A 6 -11.61 -0.10 20.01
N PHE A 7 -10.68 -0.93 19.61
CA PHE A 7 -10.58 -2.29 20.11
C PHE A 7 -10.01 -2.29 21.53
N SER A 8 -10.58 -3.13 22.40
CA SER A 8 -10.01 -3.42 23.71
C SER A 8 -8.75 -4.28 23.59
N ASP A 9 -7.95 -4.33 24.63
CA ASP A 9 -6.77 -5.20 24.73
C ASP A 9 -7.08 -6.67 24.47
N LYS A 10 -8.25 -7.14 24.91
CA LYS A 10 -8.72 -8.50 24.66
C LYS A 10 -8.91 -8.72 23.15
N GLN A 11 -9.57 -7.80 22.47
CA GLN A 11 -9.80 -7.89 21.02
C GLN A 11 -8.49 -7.80 20.22
N PHE A 12 -7.55 -6.92 20.61
CA PHE A 12 -6.23 -6.89 19.99
C PHE A 12 -5.47 -8.21 20.16
N LYS A 13 -5.56 -8.86 21.34
CA LYS A 13 -4.98 -10.19 21.55
C LYS A 13 -5.64 -11.26 20.67
N GLU A 14 -6.94 -11.22 20.49
CA GLU A 14 -7.68 -12.14 19.61
C GLU A 14 -7.24 -11.94 18.14
N ILE A 15 -7.16 -10.69 17.67
CA ILE A 15 -6.64 -10.36 16.32
C ILE A 15 -5.22 -10.89 16.15
N TYR A 16 -4.33 -10.64 17.11
CA TYR A 16 -2.96 -11.11 17.08
C TYR A 16 -2.88 -12.65 16.95
N GLN A 17 -3.62 -13.39 17.77
CA GLN A 17 -3.65 -14.85 17.75
C GLN A 17 -4.20 -15.38 16.41
N TYR A 18 -5.24 -14.76 15.90
CA TYR A 18 -5.85 -15.14 14.64
C TYR A 18 -4.91 -14.89 13.45
N CYS A 19 -4.29 -13.73 13.37
CA CYS A 19 -3.31 -13.42 12.34
C CYS A 19 -2.08 -14.35 12.41
N LYS A 20 -1.62 -14.67 13.63
CA LYS A 20 -0.53 -15.63 13.84
C LYS A 20 -0.90 -17.03 13.32
N LYS A 21 -2.11 -17.52 13.60
CA LYS A 21 -2.64 -18.79 13.09
C LYS A 21 -2.65 -18.82 11.57
N LEU A 22 -3.06 -17.72 10.94
CA LEU A 22 -3.12 -17.59 9.48
C LEU A 22 -1.77 -17.25 8.84
N LYS A 23 -0.71 -17.01 9.64
CA LYS A 23 0.62 -16.56 9.16
C LYS A 23 0.56 -15.25 8.37
N ILE A 24 -0.38 -14.37 8.70
CA ILE A 24 -0.53 -13.04 8.10
C ILE A 24 0.06 -11.99 9.04
N PRO A 25 1.08 -11.21 8.61
CA PRO A 25 1.53 -10.06 9.38
C PRO A 25 0.41 -9.04 9.55
N TRP A 26 0.31 -8.45 10.73
CA TRP A 26 -0.62 -7.38 11.00
C TRP A 26 0.08 -6.21 11.71
N PHE A 27 -0.48 -5.04 11.59
CA PHE A 27 -0.02 -3.82 12.25
C PHE A 27 -1.16 -2.81 12.32
N VAL A 28 -0.97 -1.75 13.06
CA VAL A 28 -1.99 -0.73 13.32
C VAL A 28 -1.48 0.64 12.87
N SER A 29 -2.37 1.46 12.33
CA SER A 29 -2.13 2.87 12.09
C SER A 29 -2.56 3.65 13.35
N CYS A 30 -1.62 4.04 14.18
CA CYS A 30 -1.87 4.82 15.37
C CYS A 30 -2.00 6.31 15.04
N TRP A 31 -2.94 6.99 15.70
CA TRP A 31 -3.24 8.42 15.46
C TRP A 31 -2.80 9.33 16.59
N ASP A 32 -2.18 8.75 17.61
CA ASP A 32 -1.60 9.47 18.74
C ASP A 32 -0.42 8.70 19.34
N ILE A 33 0.37 9.39 20.16
CA ILE A 33 1.59 8.85 20.77
C ILE A 33 1.25 7.74 21.79
N GLY A 34 0.20 7.91 22.58
CA GLY A 34 -0.21 6.93 23.59
C GLY A 34 -0.57 5.58 22.94
N SER A 35 -1.37 5.61 21.87
CA SER A 35 -1.72 4.43 21.08
C SER A 35 -0.48 3.77 20.46
N GLN A 36 0.46 4.54 19.94
CA GLN A 36 1.70 3.99 19.38
C GLN A 36 2.55 3.27 20.44
N ILE A 37 2.73 3.89 21.61
CA ILE A 37 3.45 3.28 22.73
C ILE A 37 2.73 2.01 23.21
N HIS A 38 1.42 2.06 23.32
CA HIS A 38 0.60 0.92 23.71
C HIS A 38 0.74 -0.27 22.76
N MET A 39 0.83 -0.02 21.46
CA MET A 39 0.98 -1.07 20.44
C MET A 39 2.35 -1.76 20.46
N ARG A 40 3.37 -1.19 21.08
CA ARG A 40 4.71 -1.81 21.23
C ARG A 40 4.67 -3.20 21.85
N LYS A 41 3.72 -3.46 22.75
CA LYS A 41 3.54 -4.76 23.42
C LYS A 41 3.24 -5.92 22.47
N PHE A 42 2.64 -5.65 21.29
CA PHE A 42 2.31 -6.67 20.30
C PHE A 42 3.46 -7.01 19.35
N LYS A 43 4.60 -6.29 19.43
CA LYS A 43 5.80 -6.55 18.61
C LYS A 43 5.49 -6.71 17.12
N THR A 44 4.60 -5.87 16.59
CA THR A 44 4.26 -5.86 15.15
C THR A 44 5.51 -5.64 14.30
N LYS A 45 5.53 -6.25 13.11
CA LYS A 45 6.69 -6.18 12.20
C LYS A 45 6.82 -4.80 11.54
N PHE A 46 5.71 -4.12 11.31
CA PHE A 46 5.63 -2.88 10.56
C PHE A 46 4.93 -1.81 11.38
N ASN A 47 5.15 -0.55 11.00
CA ASN A 47 4.38 0.60 11.46
C ASN A 47 3.68 1.27 10.27
N LYS A 48 2.65 2.05 10.54
CA LYS A 48 1.88 2.82 9.56
C LYS A 48 1.62 4.23 10.05
N ILE A 49 1.91 5.21 9.20
CA ILE A 49 1.49 6.60 9.38
C ILE A 49 0.37 6.89 8.38
N ALA A 50 -0.82 7.17 8.89
CA ALA A 50 -1.95 7.61 8.07
C ALA A 50 -1.71 9.02 7.54
N SER A 51 -2.31 9.36 6.39
CA SER A 51 -2.15 10.67 5.75
C SER A 51 -2.36 11.87 6.68
N PRO A 52 -3.42 11.92 7.53
CA PRO A 52 -3.62 13.02 8.45
C PRO A 52 -2.48 13.21 9.47
N MET A 53 -1.78 12.13 9.79
CA MET A 53 -0.72 12.12 10.81
C MET A 53 0.67 12.47 10.26
N LEU A 54 0.83 12.64 8.95
CA LEU A 54 2.12 12.94 8.32
C LEU A 54 2.73 14.27 8.83
N ILE A 55 1.93 15.21 9.27
CA ILE A 55 2.37 16.49 9.82
C ILE A 55 2.60 16.47 11.34
N HIS A 56 2.29 15.37 12.01
CA HIS A 56 2.39 15.26 13.47
C HIS A 56 3.82 14.86 13.90
N THR A 57 4.73 15.83 13.94
CA THR A 57 6.18 15.62 14.15
C THR A 57 6.53 14.67 15.31
N LYS A 58 5.92 14.88 16.49
CA LYS A 58 6.20 14.03 17.67
C LYS A 58 5.77 12.58 17.47
N LEU A 59 4.66 12.33 16.80
CA LEU A 59 4.24 10.97 16.48
C LEU A 59 5.20 10.33 15.47
N LEU A 60 5.65 11.07 14.46
CA LEU A 60 6.64 10.58 13.48
C LEU A 60 7.95 10.20 14.16
N GLU A 61 8.43 11.02 15.10
CA GLU A 61 9.63 10.74 15.89
C GLU A 61 9.44 9.48 16.74
N THR A 62 8.34 9.37 17.48
CA THR A 62 8.00 8.20 18.31
C THR A 62 7.94 6.89 17.49
N VAL A 63 7.41 6.96 16.27
CA VAL A 63 7.34 5.80 15.36
C VAL A 63 8.74 5.49 14.80
N ALA A 64 9.48 6.50 14.38
CA ALA A 64 10.82 6.34 13.80
C ALA A 64 11.83 5.76 14.80
N GLU A 65 11.71 6.10 16.09
CA GLU A 65 12.53 5.54 17.18
C GLU A 65 12.42 4.01 17.28
N GLU A 66 11.32 3.42 16.83
CA GLU A 66 11.16 1.96 16.87
C GLU A 66 12.02 1.21 15.85
N GLY A 67 12.56 1.90 14.84
CA GLY A 67 13.41 1.30 13.81
C GLY A 67 12.71 0.26 12.93
N LYS A 68 11.38 0.15 12.99
CA LYS A 68 10.59 -0.78 12.18
C LYS A 68 10.29 -0.18 10.81
N TYR A 69 10.23 -1.03 9.79
CA TYR A 69 9.80 -0.60 8.47
C TYR A 69 8.42 0.05 8.53
N THR A 70 8.33 1.30 8.07
CA THR A 70 7.13 2.13 8.24
C THR A 70 6.56 2.56 6.90
N PHE A 71 5.28 2.29 6.67
CA PHE A 71 4.52 2.82 5.55
C PHE A 71 3.98 4.21 5.88
N ILE A 72 4.31 5.22 5.07
CA ILE A 72 3.95 6.62 5.32
C ILE A 72 3.05 7.12 4.20
N SER A 73 1.75 7.28 4.46
CA SER A 73 0.80 7.82 3.50
C SER A 73 0.94 9.32 3.31
N THR A 74 0.85 9.77 2.05
CA THR A 74 1.16 11.14 1.63
C THR A 74 -0.07 11.95 1.19
N GLY A 75 -1.27 11.43 1.37
CA GLY A 75 -2.51 12.16 1.05
C GLY A 75 -2.63 13.46 1.83
N MET A 76 -3.31 14.45 1.28
CA MET A 76 -3.51 15.78 1.89
C MET A 76 -2.21 16.52 2.23
N SER A 77 -1.08 16.13 1.66
CA SER A 77 0.24 16.67 2.03
C SER A 77 0.92 17.36 0.87
N THR A 78 1.61 18.45 1.16
CA THR A 78 2.51 19.11 0.21
C THR A 78 3.84 18.38 0.12
N MET A 79 4.61 18.65 -0.95
CA MET A 79 5.99 18.16 -1.06
C MET A 79 6.89 18.59 0.10
N ASN A 80 6.60 19.75 0.72
CA ASN A 80 7.32 20.24 1.87
C ASN A 80 7.03 19.39 3.13
N ASP A 81 5.77 19.03 3.34
CA ASP A 81 5.36 18.18 4.46
C ASP A 81 5.97 16.79 4.35
N ILE A 82 5.93 16.19 3.16
CA ILE A 82 6.58 14.91 2.88
C ILE A 82 8.10 15.01 3.15
N SER A 83 8.74 16.12 2.72
CA SER A 83 10.17 16.32 2.95
C SER A 83 10.52 16.39 4.44
N LYS A 84 9.69 17.02 5.26
CA LYS A 84 9.86 17.08 6.72
C LYS A 84 9.76 15.68 7.33
N ALA A 85 8.73 14.91 6.97
CA ALA A 85 8.56 13.54 7.44
C ALA A 85 9.76 12.65 7.06
N VAL A 86 10.20 12.69 5.80
CA VAL A 86 11.35 11.93 5.31
C VAL A 86 12.64 12.29 6.08
N LYS A 87 12.85 13.58 6.40
CA LYS A 87 14.01 14.01 7.22
C LYS A 87 13.98 13.38 8.61
N ILE A 88 12.82 13.26 9.24
CA ILE A 88 12.69 12.62 10.56
C ILE A 88 13.10 11.15 10.45
N PHE A 89 12.49 10.38 9.56
CA PHE A 89 12.79 8.94 9.42
C PHE A 89 14.27 8.69 9.07
N ARG A 90 14.88 9.56 8.27
CA ARG A 90 16.34 9.49 7.98
C ARG A 90 17.19 9.83 9.17
N LYS A 91 16.84 10.83 9.97
CA LYS A 91 17.54 11.20 11.21
C LYS A 91 17.62 10.00 12.16
N TYR A 92 16.52 9.26 12.30
CA TYR A 92 16.44 8.06 13.15
C TYR A 92 16.94 6.78 12.44
N LYS A 93 17.41 6.86 11.20
CA LYS A 93 17.81 5.70 10.37
C LYS A 93 16.72 4.63 10.29
N CYS A 94 15.46 5.01 10.44
CA CYS A 94 14.30 4.12 10.37
C CYS A 94 13.98 3.81 8.91
N PRO A 95 13.86 2.53 8.51
CA PRO A 95 13.47 2.17 7.15
C PRO A 95 12.01 2.55 6.91
N PHE A 96 11.73 3.12 5.74
CA PHE A 96 10.38 3.56 5.38
C PHE A 96 10.08 3.44 3.91
N GLU A 97 8.82 3.51 3.59
CA GLU A 97 8.24 3.60 2.26
C GLU A 97 7.17 4.68 2.23
N LEU A 98 7.17 5.52 1.19
CA LEU A 98 6.09 6.47 0.97
C LEU A 98 4.93 5.77 0.26
N MET A 99 3.70 6.05 0.70
CA MET A 99 2.49 5.56 0.03
C MET A 99 1.82 6.73 -0.68
N HIS A 100 1.90 6.76 -2.01
CA HIS A 100 1.14 7.73 -2.78
C HIS A 100 -0.35 7.45 -2.64
N CYS A 101 -1.13 8.43 -2.27
CA CYS A 101 -2.59 8.34 -2.18
C CYS A 101 -3.27 9.69 -2.33
N ASN A 102 -4.55 9.66 -2.71
CA ASN A 102 -5.51 10.75 -2.57
C ASN A 102 -6.48 10.37 -1.44
N SER A 103 -6.80 11.31 -0.56
CA SER A 103 -7.62 11.06 0.63
C SER A 103 -9.10 11.43 0.44
N ALA A 104 -9.63 11.38 -0.77
CA ALA A 104 -11.06 11.36 -1.04
C ALA A 104 -11.61 9.92 -0.99
N TYR A 105 -12.81 9.71 -0.45
CA TYR A 105 -13.43 8.40 -0.24
C TYR A 105 -14.88 8.36 -0.76
N PRO A 106 -15.15 7.90 -1.99
CA PRO A 106 -14.20 7.41 -2.97
C PRO A 106 -13.41 8.53 -3.66
N MET A 107 -12.22 8.19 -4.16
CA MET A 107 -11.38 9.08 -4.96
C MET A 107 -11.88 9.13 -6.42
N PRO A 108 -12.03 10.33 -7.05
CA PRO A 108 -12.19 10.45 -8.49
C PRO A 108 -10.95 9.88 -9.23
N ILE A 109 -11.18 9.10 -10.28
CA ILE A 109 -10.09 8.40 -10.99
C ILE A 109 -9.10 9.40 -11.63
N GLU A 110 -9.58 10.54 -12.07
CA GLU A 110 -8.82 11.63 -12.68
C GLU A 110 -7.79 12.24 -11.72
N GLU A 111 -8.04 12.11 -10.40
CA GLU A 111 -7.15 12.62 -9.36
C GLU A 111 -6.10 11.60 -8.89
N ALA A 112 -6.05 10.41 -9.47
CA ALA A 112 -5.10 9.36 -9.09
C ALA A 112 -3.63 9.77 -9.29
N ASN A 113 -3.34 10.61 -10.27
CA ASN A 113 -2.00 11.18 -10.56
C ASN A 113 -0.84 10.20 -10.33
N LEU A 114 -0.91 9.00 -10.88
CA LEU A 114 0.03 7.91 -10.62
C LEU A 114 1.49 8.23 -11.00
N LYS A 115 1.72 9.20 -11.89
CA LYS A 115 3.09 9.67 -12.21
C LYS A 115 3.82 10.20 -10.97
N LEU A 116 3.10 10.58 -9.91
CA LEU A 116 3.68 11.04 -8.65
C LEU A 116 4.46 9.93 -7.93
N ILE A 117 4.14 8.64 -8.14
CA ILE A 117 4.94 7.50 -7.66
C ILE A 117 6.38 7.62 -8.15
N VAL A 118 6.57 7.87 -9.43
CA VAL A 118 7.90 8.03 -10.04
C VAL A 118 8.60 9.30 -9.52
N THR A 119 7.84 10.40 -9.39
CA THR A 119 8.39 11.69 -8.89
C THR A 119 8.87 11.56 -7.44
N LEU A 120 8.06 10.95 -6.56
CA LEU A 120 8.43 10.71 -5.16
C LEU A 120 9.67 9.82 -5.04
N ARG A 121 9.71 8.72 -5.82
CA ARG A 121 10.86 7.81 -5.84
C ARG A 121 12.14 8.52 -6.26
N LYS A 122 12.11 9.28 -7.34
CA LYS A 122 13.28 10.04 -7.83
C LYS A 122 13.74 11.09 -6.82
N LYS A 123 12.78 11.84 -6.21
CA LYS A 123 13.10 12.92 -5.28
C LYS A 123 13.62 12.41 -3.95
N PHE A 124 12.97 11.41 -3.38
CA PHE A 124 13.29 10.92 -2.04
C PHE A 124 14.17 9.66 -2.02
N LYS A 125 14.50 9.08 -3.17
CA LYS A 125 15.34 7.87 -3.29
C LYS A 125 14.93 6.79 -2.28
N CYS A 126 13.65 6.47 -2.22
CA CYS A 126 13.05 5.46 -1.37
C CYS A 126 11.99 4.67 -2.16
N ASN A 127 11.55 3.56 -1.62
CA ASN A 127 10.41 2.83 -2.14
C ASN A 127 9.16 3.70 -2.08
N VAL A 128 8.26 3.50 -3.05
CA VAL A 128 6.97 4.20 -3.11
C VAL A 128 5.90 3.19 -3.49
N GLY A 129 4.93 2.99 -2.60
CA GLY A 129 3.73 2.22 -2.83
C GLY A 129 2.55 3.09 -3.26
N TYR A 130 1.41 2.44 -3.43
CA TYR A 130 0.14 3.09 -3.76
C TYR A 130 -0.94 2.68 -2.75
N SER A 131 -1.60 3.66 -2.15
CA SER A 131 -2.76 3.48 -1.28
C SER A 131 -4.00 4.03 -2.00
N GLY A 132 -4.83 3.13 -2.52
CA GLY A 132 -5.93 3.45 -3.42
C GLY A 132 -7.27 3.56 -2.71
N HIS A 133 -8.02 4.63 -3.02
CA HIS A 133 -9.38 4.90 -2.52
C HIS A 133 -10.39 5.02 -3.67
N GLU A 134 -10.00 4.67 -4.88
CA GLU A 134 -10.88 4.61 -6.04
C GLU A 134 -11.85 3.44 -5.98
N PRO A 135 -13.04 3.55 -6.60
CA PRO A 135 -13.90 2.40 -6.83
C PRO A 135 -13.24 1.38 -7.78
N GLY A 136 -13.41 0.10 -7.50
CA GLY A 136 -12.86 -0.97 -8.34
C GLY A 136 -11.53 -1.54 -7.85
N ALA A 137 -11.17 -2.71 -8.38
CA ALA A 137 -10.08 -3.51 -7.85
C ALA A 137 -8.74 -3.29 -8.57
N SER A 138 -8.73 -3.16 -9.90
CA SER A 138 -7.51 -3.28 -10.70
C SER A 138 -7.23 -2.09 -11.63
N ASN A 139 -8.22 -1.28 -11.95
CA ASN A 139 -8.15 -0.22 -12.96
C ASN A 139 -7.09 0.87 -12.67
N VAL A 140 -6.85 1.20 -11.40
CA VAL A 140 -5.81 2.15 -10.99
C VAL A 140 -4.62 1.42 -10.36
N THR A 141 -4.89 0.35 -9.61
CA THR A 141 -3.85 -0.44 -8.92
C THR A 141 -2.84 -1.04 -9.91
N ILE A 142 -3.30 -1.62 -11.03
CA ILE A 142 -2.40 -2.22 -12.03
C ILE A 142 -1.47 -1.18 -12.67
N PRO A 143 -1.95 -0.03 -13.19
CA PRO A 143 -1.07 1.04 -13.64
C PRO A 143 -0.09 1.54 -12.57
N ALA A 144 -0.49 1.60 -11.29
CA ALA A 144 0.41 1.96 -10.20
C ALA A 144 1.58 0.96 -10.06
N VAL A 145 1.29 -0.35 -10.13
CA VAL A 145 2.32 -1.40 -10.12
C VAL A 145 3.23 -1.29 -11.35
N MET A 146 2.68 -1.05 -12.53
CA MET A 146 3.47 -0.87 -13.76
C MET A 146 4.39 0.36 -13.69
N LEU A 147 4.00 1.41 -12.99
CA LEU A 147 4.87 2.57 -12.67
C LEU A 147 5.86 2.28 -11.54
N GLY A 148 5.83 1.04 -11.02
CA GLY A 148 6.76 0.49 -10.05
C GLY A 148 6.36 0.75 -8.59
N ALA A 149 5.08 0.84 -8.27
CA ALA A 149 4.66 0.80 -6.87
C ALA A 149 5.17 -0.49 -6.22
N THR A 150 5.81 -0.35 -5.06
CA THR A 150 6.46 -1.45 -4.34
C THR A 150 5.54 -2.13 -3.32
N SER A 151 4.46 -1.48 -2.96
CA SER A 151 3.37 -2.03 -2.15
C SER A 151 2.02 -1.45 -2.56
N ILE A 152 0.96 -2.18 -2.26
CA ILE A 152 -0.43 -1.76 -2.53
C ILE A 152 -1.21 -1.85 -1.22
N GLU A 153 -1.94 -0.78 -0.91
CA GLU A 153 -2.85 -0.70 0.23
C GLU A 153 -4.27 -0.42 -0.26
N ARG A 154 -5.24 -1.15 0.25
CA ARG A 154 -6.65 -0.95 -0.06
C ARG A 154 -7.51 -1.18 1.17
N HIS A 155 -8.55 -0.36 1.32
CA HIS A 155 -9.65 -0.65 2.24
C HIS A 155 -10.41 -1.90 1.81
N VAL A 156 -10.87 -2.70 2.80
CA VAL A 156 -11.62 -3.94 2.57
C VAL A 156 -12.89 -3.92 3.40
N THR A 157 -14.00 -4.35 2.81
CA THR A 157 -15.29 -4.52 3.48
C THR A 157 -15.93 -5.83 3.07
N LEU A 158 -16.82 -6.35 3.89
CA LEU A 158 -17.68 -7.47 3.50
C LEU A 158 -18.81 -7.04 2.57
N ASN A 159 -19.29 -5.80 2.69
CA ASN A 159 -20.33 -5.25 1.84
C ASN A 159 -20.19 -3.72 1.78
N ARG A 160 -20.09 -3.18 0.57
CA ARG A 160 -19.93 -1.75 0.29
C ARG A 160 -21.16 -0.91 0.63
N THR A 161 -22.32 -1.52 0.82
CA THR A 161 -23.56 -0.83 1.21
C THR A 161 -23.71 -0.65 2.72
N TYR A 162 -22.78 -1.21 3.52
CA TYR A 162 -22.79 -1.02 4.96
C TYR A 162 -22.54 0.45 5.34
N TYR A 163 -23.05 0.82 6.51
CA TYR A 163 -22.80 2.14 7.05
C TYR A 163 -21.32 2.36 7.37
N GLY A 164 -20.75 3.46 6.90
CA GLY A 164 -19.37 3.85 7.14
C GLY A 164 -18.79 4.69 6.01
N HIS A 165 -17.87 5.60 6.34
CA HIS A 165 -17.30 6.54 5.37
C HIS A 165 -16.46 5.87 4.29
N ASP A 166 -15.79 4.76 4.62
CA ASP A 166 -14.80 4.12 3.75
C ASP A 166 -15.41 3.00 2.90
N GLN A 167 -16.65 2.61 3.15
CA GLN A 167 -17.28 1.44 2.52
C GLN A 167 -17.32 1.55 0.99
N ALA A 168 -17.68 2.72 0.47
CA ALA A 168 -17.79 2.96 -0.96
C ALA A 168 -16.45 2.81 -1.70
N ALA A 169 -15.34 3.16 -1.06
CA ALA A 169 -13.97 3.03 -1.58
C ALA A 169 -13.33 1.66 -1.31
N SER A 170 -13.98 0.81 -0.51
CA SER A 170 -13.44 -0.49 -0.09
C SER A 170 -13.63 -1.57 -1.15
N LEU A 171 -12.75 -2.56 -1.13
CA LEU A 171 -12.89 -3.78 -1.91
C LEU A 171 -13.67 -4.84 -1.12
N GLU A 172 -14.62 -5.49 -1.78
CA GLU A 172 -15.22 -6.72 -1.27
C GLU A 172 -14.29 -7.92 -1.50
N PRO A 173 -14.50 -9.06 -0.83
CA PRO A 173 -13.57 -10.20 -0.89
C PRO A 173 -13.20 -10.63 -2.31
N LEU A 174 -14.18 -10.70 -3.21
CA LEU A 174 -13.93 -11.07 -4.62
C LEU A 174 -13.07 -10.02 -5.35
N GLY A 175 -13.30 -8.73 -5.08
CA GLY A 175 -12.49 -7.63 -5.60
C GLY A 175 -11.04 -7.72 -5.12
N LEU A 176 -10.84 -7.99 -3.82
CA LEU A 176 -9.52 -8.18 -3.24
C LEU A 176 -8.78 -9.39 -3.87
N MET A 177 -9.45 -10.53 -4.00
CA MET A 177 -8.87 -11.72 -4.63
C MET A 177 -8.43 -11.46 -6.07
N ARG A 178 -9.28 -10.78 -6.86
CA ARG A 178 -8.96 -10.39 -8.24
C ARG A 178 -7.76 -9.44 -8.29
N MET A 179 -7.75 -8.42 -7.46
CA MET A 179 -6.64 -7.47 -7.39
C MET A 179 -5.32 -8.17 -7.06
N VAL A 180 -5.28 -9.03 -6.04
CA VAL A 180 -4.07 -9.76 -5.66
C VAL A 180 -3.59 -10.67 -6.79
N ARG A 181 -4.50 -11.39 -7.46
CA ARG A 181 -4.18 -12.21 -8.64
C ARG A 181 -3.56 -11.37 -9.74
N ASP A 182 -4.19 -10.24 -10.08
CA ASP A 182 -3.78 -9.39 -11.19
C ASP A 182 -2.43 -8.72 -10.92
N VAL A 183 -2.22 -8.20 -9.70
CA VAL A 183 -0.92 -7.63 -9.27
C VAL A 183 0.21 -8.65 -9.40
N ARG A 184 0.01 -9.87 -8.89
CA ARG A 184 1.02 -10.93 -9.00
C ARG A 184 1.25 -11.42 -10.43
N MET A 185 0.27 -11.27 -11.31
CA MET A 185 0.39 -11.58 -12.73
C MET A 185 1.31 -10.59 -13.45
N ILE A 186 1.28 -9.30 -13.07
CA ILE A 186 2.09 -8.25 -13.70
C ILE A 186 3.59 -8.58 -13.63
N GLU A 187 4.09 -9.06 -12.51
CA GLU A 187 5.50 -9.45 -12.37
C GLU A 187 5.94 -10.50 -13.40
N LYS A 188 5.03 -11.43 -13.74
CA LYS A 188 5.27 -12.47 -14.74
C LYS A 188 5.15 -11.95 -16.17
N ILE A 189 4.21 -11.02 -16.40
CA ILE A 189 3.92 -10.48 -17.74
C ILE A 189 5.02 -9.51 -18.21
N LEU A 190 5.56 -8.69 -17.30
CA LEU A 190 6.56 -7.67 -17.65
C LEU A 190 7.84 -8.27 -18.24
N GLY A 191 8.24 -9.46 -17.81
CA GLY A 191 9.46 -10.10 -18.30
C GLY A 191 10.72 -9.26 -18.07
N ASP A 192 11.76 -9.53 -18.86
CA ASP A 192 13.08 -8.87 -18.75
C ASP A 192 13.41 -7.94 -19.93
N GLY A 193 12.46 -7.72 -20.84
CA GLY A 193 12.61 -6.87 -22.02
C GLY A 193 13.54 -7.41 -23.12
N LYS A 194 14.08 -8.62 -22.98
CA LYS A 194 14.97 -9.20 -24.01
C LYS A 194 14.16 -9.94 -25.06
N LYS A 195 14.37 -9.58 -26.35
CA LYS A 195 13.72 -10.32 -27.45
C LYS A 195 14.31 -11.72 -27.60
N ARG A 196 13.43 -12.72 -27.61
CA ARG A 196 13.79 -14.12 -27.84
C ARG A 196 12.63 -14.85 -28.50
N ILE A 197 12.95 -16.02 -29.11
CA ILE A 197 11.92 -16.95 -29.59
C ILE A 197 11.58 -17.89 -28.41
N TYR A 198 10.36 -17.88 -27.98
CA TYR A 198 9.89 -18.77 -26.91
C TYR A 198 9.58 -20.16 -27.47
N ARG A 199 9.73 -21.18 -26.61
CA ARG A 199 9.46 -22.57 -26.99
C ARG A 199 8.06 -22.77 -27.58
N SER A 200 7.07 -22.04 -27.08
CA SER A 200 5.69 -22.07 -27.58
C SER A 200 5.53 -21.54 -29.01
N GLU A 201 6.45 -20.69 -29.49
CA GLU A 201 6.42 -20.13 -30.85
C GLU A 201 7.02 -21.08 -31.90
N ILE A 202 7.92 -22.01 -31.50
CA ILE A 202 8.73 -22.82 -32.43
C ILE A 202 7.86 -23.62 -33.41
N THR A 203 6.81 -24.27 -32.94
CA THR A 203 5.92 -25.06 -33.78
C THR A 203 5.18 -24.20 -34.81
N HIS A 204 4.68 -23.04 -34.39
CA HIS A 204 4.03 -22.07 -35.29
C HIS A 204 5.02 -21.44 -36.27
N MET A 205 6.20 -21.09 -35.79
CA MET A 205 7.27 -20.57 -36.63
C MET A 205 7.63 -21.53 -37.79
N LYS A 206 7.82 -22.82 -37.48
CA LYS A 206 8.08 -23.83 -38.52
C LYS A 206 6.96 -23.88 -39.56
N LYS A 207 5.70 -23.96 -39.12
CA LYS A 207 4.55 -23.99 -40.04
C LYS A 207 4.42 -22.73 -40.93
N LEU A 208 4.60 -21.57 -40.36
CA LEU A 208 4.33 -20.31 -41.07
C LEU A 208 5.48 -19.89 -41.97
N ARG A 209 6.73 -20.14 -41.55
CA ARG A 209 7.92 -19.76 -42.35
C ARG A 209 8.23 -20.73 -43.51
N GLN A 210 7.77 -21.97 -43.45
CA GLN A 210 7.89 -22.92 -44.56
C GLN A 210 7.11 -22.50 -45.86
N LYS A 211 6.19 -21.54 -45.73
CA LYS A 211 5.43 -21.03 -46.90
C LYS A 211 6.09 -19.82 -47.57
N LEU A 212 7.25 -19.39 -47.07
CA LEU A 212 7.99 -18.23 -47.60
C LEU A 212 9.28 -18.63 -48.32
N ALA A 213 9.57 -19.93 -48.42
CA ALA A 213 10.64 -20.52 -49.22
C ALA A 213 10.05 -21.18 -50.45
#